data_d7aaa0aeaf71965a664ea9bc53d67761
#
_entry.id   d7aaa0aeaf71965a664ea9bc53d67761
#
_cell.length_a   1.000
_cell.length_b   1.000
_cell.length_c   1.000
_cell.angle_alpha   90.00
_cell.angle_beta   90.00
_cell.angle_gamma   90.00
#
_symmetry.space_group_name_H-M   'P 1'
#
loop_
_entity.id
_entity.type
_entity.pdbx_description
1 polymer ?
#
loop_
_entity_poly.entity_id
_entity_poly.type
_entity_poly.pdbx_seq_one_letter_code
_entity_poly.pdbx_strand_id
1 'polypeptide(L)'
;MKAVFEEVLVWIKSLNFTNRTIIGELPSESSNQRQGTTVYQYFTLMPTFSWKLLTTHISAMKRIMNSLSIRPIDIENFLKGMRRDGRSDSYISKARGMLYQIFQKAEANDLVRRNPVRLAEKMRASGTAKRKEAFTTAEVAHLMKVLPDDRMGLSIRLLLGTGMRMQELLALEPQFIEEDGSVIHIRQAVKVVKGTVSIGSPKSKDSIRDIPVPLNVRPCAIKLRDTTDQFIWESPKTGLPCNPTHFRDVFRKSLEEAGDVRLLTPHSCRHTYVSQMQALGVDIQTIQSIVGHADTEMTEHYLHVQESIRQSAIRLFSEAFSA
;
A
#
# COMPACT_ATOMS: atom_id res chain seq x y z
N MET A 1 9.24 2.11 2.90
CA MET A 1 9.93 0.89 3.33
C MET A 1 11.45 1.06 3.35
N LYS A 2 12.12 1.49 2.23
CA LYS A 2 13.58 1.69 2.21
C LYS A 2 14.07 2.65 3.31
N ALA A 3 13.48 3.82 3.43
CA ALA A 3 13.85 4.81 4.46
C ALA A 3 13.66 4.29 5.90
N VAL A 4 12.58 3.55 6.18
CA VAL A 4 12.36 2.92 7.50
C VAL A 4 13.46 1.92 7.81
N PHE A 5 13.86 1.13 6.82
CA PHE A 5 14.92 0.14 6.98
C PHE A 5 16.27 0.79 7.24
N GLU A 6 16.61 1.87 6.52
CA GLU A 6 17.85 2.63 6.72
C GLU A 6 17.92 3.20 8.14
N GLU A 7 16.84 3.79 8.65
CA GLU A 7 16.79 4.30 10.03
C GLU A 7 16.94 3.19 11.07
N VAL A 8 16.24 2.07 10.90
CA VAL A 8 16.38 0.90 11.78
C VAL A 8 17.81 0.37 11.76
N LEU A 9 18.44 0.35 10.60
CA LEU A 9 19.80 -0.13 10.44
C LEU A 9 20.84 0.82 11.07
N VAL A 10 20.65 2.13 10.90
CA VAL A 10 21.49 3.16 11.54
C VAL A 10 21.39 3.05 13.06
N TRP A 11 20.17 2.90 13.58
CA TRP A 11 19.95 2.72 15.02
C TRP A 11 20.63 1.44 15.54
N ILE A 12 20.47 0.30 14.87
CA ILE A 12 21.14 -0.95 15.25
C ILE A 12 22.66 -0.78 15.26
N LYS A 13 23.24 -0.05 14.30
CA LYS A 13 24.68 0.26 14.27
C LYS A 13 25.10 1.18 15.41
N SER A 14 24.28 2.18 15.78
CA SER A 14 24.60 3.11 16.86
C SER A 14 24.68 2.45 18.24
N LEU A 15 23.97 1.36 18.46
CA LEU A 15 24.04 0.60 19.71
C LEU A 15 25.41 -0.03 19.98
N ASN A 16 26.27 -0.14 18.95
CA ASN A 16 27.59 -0.75 19.06
C ASN A 16 28.72 0.20 19.51
N PHE A 17 28.52 1.52 19.48
CA PHE A 17 29.62 2.47 19.62
C PHE A 17 29.80 3.05 21.04
N THR A 18 28.93 2.70 21.98
CA THR A 18 28.94 3.40 23.27
C THR A 18 29.52 2.63 24.47
N ASN A 19 29.86 1.36 24.37
CA ASN A 19 30.68 0.72 25.44
C ASN A 19 31.01 -0.76 25.12
N ARG A 20 32.20 -1.04 24.68
CA ARG A 20 33.14 -2.05 25.16
C ARG A 20 34.26 -2.31 24.17
N THR A 21 35.44 -1.89 24.54
CA THR A 21 36.72 -2.44 24.05
C THR A 21 36.73 -3.93 24.38
N ILE A 22 36.54 -4.78 23.38
CA ILE A 22 36.94 -6.19 23.50
C ILE A 22 37.95 -6.43 22.38
N ILE A 23 39.23 -6.41 22.81
CA ILE A 23 40.32 -6.98 22.05
C ILE A 23 40.20 -8.50 22.21
N GLY A 24 39.88 -9.18 21.11
CA GLY A 24 39.83 -10.65 21.01
C GLY A 24 40.08 -11.03 19.58
N GLU A 25 41.14 -11.77 19.35
CA GLU A 25 41.67 -12.19 18.05
C GLU A 25 40.61 -12.90 17.18
N LEU A 26 40.64 -12.61 15.88
CA LEU A 26 39.78 -13.21 14.87
C LEU A 26 40.17 -14.68 14.62
N PRO A 27 39.19 -15.60 14.58
CA PRO A 27 39.44 -16.97 14.04
C PRO A 27 39.58 -16.90 12.51
N SER A 28 40.50 -17.71 11.97
CA SER A 28 40.85 -17.83 10.57
C SER A 28 39.68 -18.22 9.66
N GLU A 29 39.71 -17.74 8.43
CA GLU A 29 38.63 -17.79 7.40
C GLU A 29 38.09 -19.18 6.98
N SER A 30 38.61 -20.28 7.45
CA SER A 30 38.29 -21.61 6.90
C SER A 30 37.04 -22.30 7.45
N SER A 31 36.44 -21.82 8.55
CA SER A 31 35.25 -22.45 9.17
C SER A 31 33.90 -21.74 8.89
N ASN A 32 33.90 -20.60 8.18
CA ASN A 32 32.72 -19.73 8.05
C ASN A 32 31.87 -19.92 6.78
N GLN A 33 32.28 -20.79 5.83
CA GLN A 33 31.55 -20.95 4.56
C GLN A 33 30.18 -21.65 4.70
N ARG A 34 29.99 -22.54 5.66
CA ARG A 34 28.69 -23.26 5.84
C ARG A 34 27.59 -22.42 6.49
N GLN A 35 27.94 -21.46 7.34
CA GLN A 35 26.93 -20.61 8.01
C GLN A 35 26.50 -19.40 7.17
N GLY A 36 27.32 -18.97 6.20
CA GLY A 36 27.03 -17.86 5.30
C GLY A 36 25.86 -18.15 4.34
N THR A 37 25.76 -19.40 3.87
CA THR A 37 24.78 -19.83 2.86
C THR A 37 23.34 -19.79 3.40
N THR A 38 23.14 -20.15 4.67
CA THR A 38 21.80 -20.23 5.27
C THR A 38 21.15 -18.86 5.46
N VAL A 39 21.92 -17.82 5.78
CA VAL A 39 21.42 -16.46 5.94
C VAL A 39 21.06 -15.83 4.58
N TYR A 40 21.81 -16.16 3.52
CA TYR A 40 21.55 -15.71 2.15
C TYR A 40 20.21 -16.21 1.59
N GLN A 41 19.83 -17.44 1.85
CA GLN A 41 18.59 -18.03 1.34
C GLN A 41 17.33 -17.40 1.95
N TYR A 42 17.38 -16.91 3.19
CA TYR A 42 16.21 -16.33 3.87
C TYR A 42 15.86 -14.90 3.41
N PHE A 43 16.83 -14.16 2.86
CA PHE A 43 16.59 -12.80 2.35
C PHE A 43 16.14 -12.77 0.89
N THR A 44 16.21 -13.87 0.16
CA THR A 44 15.74 -13.98 -1.24
C THR A 44 14.22 -13.83 -1.36
N LEU A 45 13.48 -14.00 -0.29
CA LEU A 45 12.01 -13.90 -0.23
C LEU A 45 11.47 -12.49 -0.01
N MET A 46 12.33 -11.45 0.08
CA MET A 46 11.89 -10.06 0.13
C MET A 46 12.07 -9.38 -1.23
N PRO A 47 11.00 -9.13 -2.01
CA PRO A 47 11.09 -8.80 -3.44
C PRO A 47 11.63 -7.41 -3.80
N THR A 48 12.08 -6.58 -2.85
CA THR A 48 12.35 -5.15 -3.10
C THR A 48 13.71 -4.64 -2.60
N PHE A 49 14.70 -5.51 -2.31
CA PHE A 49 15.98 -5.07 -1.76
C PHE A 49 17.18 -5.27 -2.69
N SER A 50 18.05 -4.24 -2.80
CA SER A 50 19.34 -4.32 -3.51
C SER A 50 20.35 -5.18 -2.74
N TRP A 51 20.74 -6.30 -3.33
CA TRP A 51 21.66 -7.29 -2.76
C TRP A 51 23.04 -6.73 -2.33
N LYS A 52 23.56 -5.71 -3.01
CA LYS A 52 24.86 -5.08 -2.64
C LYS A 52 24.86 -4.38 -1.31
N LEU A 53 23.73 -3.75 -0.92
CA LEU A 53 23.58 -3.12 0.41
C LEU A 53 23.44 -4.17 1.52
N LEU A 54 22.80 -5.30 1.19
CA LEU A 54 22.49 -6.35 2.17
C LEU A 54 23.72 -7.11 2.66
N THR A 55 24.66 -7.42 1.76
CA THR A 55 25.85 -8.25 2.10
C THR A 55 26.80 -7.56 3.06
N THR A 56 27.05 -6.27 2.88
CA THR A 56 27.90 -5.47 3.79
C THR A 56 27.23 -5.30 5.16
N HIS A 57 25.89 -5.32 5.21
CA HIS A 57 25.12 -5.10 6.41
C HIS A 57 24.81 -6.38 7.20
N ILE A 58 24.76 -7.55 6.55
CA ILE A 58 24.57 -8.84 7.24
C ILE A 58 25.78 -9.17 8.13
N SER A 59 27.00 -8.92 7.67
CA SER A 59 28.20 -9.14 8.50
C SER A 59 28.24 -8.19 9.69
N ALA A 60 27.83 -6.93 9.54
CA ALA A 60 27.65 -5.97 10.62
C ALA A 60 26.52 -6.40 11.57
N MET A 61 25.37 -6.84 11.05
CA MET A 61 24.27 -7.36 11.88
C MET A 61 24.65 -8.61 12.67
N LYS A 62 25.38 -9.58 12.08
CA LYS A 62 25.87 -10.74 12.82
C LYS A 62 26.75 -10.34 14.00
N ARG A 63 27.70 -9.42 13.80
CA ARG A 63 28.54 -8.93 14.92
C ARG A 63 27.72 -8.21 15.99
N ILE A 64 26.74 -7.39 15.58
CA ILE A 64 25.85 -6.65 16.47
C ILE A 64 24.94 -7.59 17.26
N MET A 65 24.35 -8.59 16.62
CA MET A 65 23.41 -9.52 17.27
C MET A 65 24.12 -10.49 18.22
N ASN A 66 25.37 -10.88 17.93
CA ASN A 66 26.16 -11.74 18.82
C ASN A 66 26.75 -10.98 20.04
N SER A 67 26.85 -9.65 19.99
CA SER A 67 27.49 -8.84 21.05
C SER A 67 26.50 -8.05 21.92
N LEU A 68 25.21 -8.03 21.61
CA LEU A 68 24.23 -7.16 22.27
C LEU A 68 23.04 -7.92 22.84
N SER A 69 22.84 -7.79 24.14
CA SER A 69 21.53 -8.04 24.72
C SER A 69 20.61 -6.85 24.50
N ILE A 70 20.03 -6.73 23.29
CA ILE A 70 19.01 -5.71 23.02
C ILE A 70 17.79 -6.02 23.87
N ARG A 71 17.45 -5.09 24.73
CA ARG A 71 16.33 -5.22 25.68
C ARG A 71 15.06 -4.62 25.08
N PRO A 72 13.88 -5.00 25.55
CA PRO A 72 12.62 -4.38 25.16
C PRO A 72 12.63 -2.85 25.27
N ILE A 73 13.24 -2.31 26.34
CA ILE A 73 13.34 -0.87 26.57
C ILE A 73 14.15 -0.14 25.48
N ASP A 74 15.14 -0.79 24.88
CA ASP A 74 15.94 -0.19 23.80
C ASP A 74 15.10 -0.03 22.52
N ILE A 75 14.22 -1.00 22.25
CA ILE A 75 13.21 -0.92 21.18
C ILE A 75 12.23 0.22 21.44
N GLU A 76 11.71 0.33 22.67
CA GLU A 76 10.77 1.39 23.05
C GLU A 76 11.39 2.77 22.90
N ASN A 77 12.62 2.95 23.38
CA ASN A 77 13.35 4.21 23.29
C ASN A 77 13.60 4.61 21.84
N PHE A 78 13.93 3.66 20.96
CA PHE A 78 14.08 3.91 19.53
C PHE A 78 12.77 4.38 18.91
N LEU A 79 11.65 3.68 19.16
CA LEU A 79 10.35 4.06 18.60
C LEU A 79 9.84 5.40 19.18
N LYS A 80 10.08 5.67 20.47
CA LYS A 80 9.81 6.97 21.10
C LYS A 80 10.66 8.10 20.49
N GLY A 81 11.93 7.79 20.14
CA GLY A 81 12.81 8.71 19.41
C GLY A 81 12.22 9.10 18.07
N MET A 82 11.81 8.12 17.24
CA MET A 82 11.17 8.37 15.95
C MET A 82 9.93 9.28 16.08
N ARG A 83 9.15 9.14 17.16
CA ARG A 83 7.99 10.02 17.42
C ARG A 83 8.42 11.44 17.72
N ARG A 84 9.47 11.63 18.55
CA ARG A 84 10.04 12.96 18.84
C ARG A 84 10.57 13.64 17.58
N ASP A 85 11.10 12.84 16.64
CA ASP A 85 11.59 13.31 15.34
C ASP A 85 10.45 13.57 14.33
N GLY A 86 9.17 13.54 14.78
CA GLY A 86 8.01 13.87 13.97
C GLY A 86 7.58 12.78 12.99
N ARG A 87 8.05 11.53 13.14
CA ARG A 87 7.60 10.42 12.28
C ARG A 87 6.14 10.06 12.60
N SER A 88 5.36 9.77 11.57
CA SER A 88 3.96 9.37 11.72
C SER A 88 3.80 8.02 12.41
N ASP A 89 2.67 7.80 13.09
CA ASP A 89 2.36 6.52 13.75
C ASP A 89 2.40 5.34 12.77
N SER A 90 1.95 5.52 11.53
CA SER A 90 2.03 4.49 10.47
C SER A 90 3.49 4.16 10.12
N TYR A 91 4.38 5.15 10.10
CA TYR A 91 5.81 4.94 9.86
C TYR A 91 6.44 4.16 11.02
N ILE A 92 6.15 4.55 12.27
CA ILE A 92 6.64 3.90 13.50
C ILE A 92 6.14 2.45 13.58
N SER A 93 4.87 2.20 13.24
CA SER A 93 4.30 0.86 13.19
C SER A 93 5.02 -0.03 12.16
N LYS A 94 5.36 0.51 10.99
CA LYS A 94 6.16 -0.21 9.98
C LYS A 94 7.58 -0.51 10.47
N ALA A 95 8.23 0.43 11.16
CA ALA A 95 9.55 0.22 11.77
C ALA A 95 9.49 -0.90 12.82
N ARG A 96 8.49 -0.87 13.71
CA ARG A 96 8.25 -1.93 14.68
C ARG A 96 8.03 -3.29 14.04
N GLY A 97 7.19 -3.36 13.00
CA GLY A 97 6.93 -4.59 12.24
C GLY A 97 8.19 -5.15 11.58
N MET A 98 9.05 -4.28 11.05
CA MET A 98 10.33 -4.67 10.46
C MET A 98 11.29 -5.21 11.54
N LEU A 99 11.45 -4.51 12.67
CA LEU A 99 12.23 -4.99 13.80
C LEU A 99 11.72 -6.35 14.29
N TYR A 100 10.40 -6.50 14.41
CA TYR A 100 9.79 -7.77 14.81
C TYR A 100 10.20 -8.92 13.89
N GLN A 101 10.12 -8.73 12.57
CA GLN A 101 10.52 -9.75 11.59
C GLN A 101 12.01 -10.08 11.65
N ILE A 102 12.88 -9.08 11.83
CA ILE A 102 14.32 -9.26 11.99
C ILE A 102 14.61 -10.11 13.22
N PHE A 103 14.07 -9.74 14.39
CA PHE A 103 14.31 -10.46 15.63
C PHE A 103 13.60 -11.82 15.68
N GLN A 104 12.49 -11.99 15.00
CA GLN A 104 11.85 -13.29 14.80
C GLN A 104 12.76 -14.28 14.05
N LYS A 105 13.41 -13.80 12.98
CA LYS A 105 14.40 -14.61 12.26
C LYS A 105 15.66 -14.88 13.08
N ALA A 106 16.10 -13.92 13.88
CA ALA A 106 17.22 -14.08 14.77
C ALA A 106 16.93 -15.12 15.87
N GLU A 107 15.74 -15.09 16.47
CA GLU A 107 15.27 -16.07 17.46
C GLU A 107 15.20 -17.48 16.85
N ALA A 108 14.64 -17.61 15.62
CA ALA A 108 14.53 -18.88 14.90
C ALA A 108 15.88 -19.49 14.49
N ASN A 109 16.96 -18.73 14.53
CA ASN A 109 18.33 -19.17 14.23
C ASN A 109 19.25 -19.11 15.46
N ASP A 110 18.68 -19.10 16.66
CA ASP A 110 19.40 -19.08 17.94
C ASP A 110 20.44 -17.94 18.09
N LEU A 111 20.25 -16.84 17.34
CA LEU A 111 21.10 -15.65 17.44
C LEU A 111 20.70 -14.76 18.62
N VAL A 112 19.44 -14.83 19.04
CA VAL A 112 18.92 -14.18 20.24
C VAL A 112 17.99 -15.15 20.95
N ARG A 113 18.01 -15.11 22.29
CA ARG A 113 17.22 -16.03 23.13
C ARG A 113 15.71 -15.76 23.00
N ARG A 114 15.30 -14.52 22.84
CA ARG A 114 13.89 -14.07 22.71
C ARG A 114 13.82 -12.82 21.87
N ASN A 115 12.74 -12.68 21.10
CA ASN A 115 12.48 -11.48 20.33
C ASN A 115 12.13 -10.30 21.27
N PRO A 116 12.98 -9.27 21.40
CA PRO A 116 12.74 -8.15 22.33
C PRO A 116 11.55 -7.28 21.92
N VAL A 117 11.21 -7.25 20.63
CA VAL A 117 10.09 -6.46 20.10
C VAL A 117 8.74 -7.04 20.55
N ARG A 118 8.68 -8.36 20.82
CA ARG A 118 7.48 -9.02 21.34
C ARG A 118 7.16 -8.55 22.77
N LEU A 119 8.20 -8.30 23.56
CA LEU A 119 8.11 -7.90 24.96
C LEU A 119 8.02 -6.38 25.14
N ALA A 120 8.43 -5.61 24.13
CA ALA A 120 8.36 -4.14 24.15
C ALA A 120 6.90 -3.65 24.13
N GLU A 121 6.60 -2.65 24.95
CA GLU A 121 5.29 -2.06 25.04
C GLU A 121 4.86 -1.49 23.68
N LYS A 122 3.58 -1.70 23.34
CA LYS A 122 3.01 -1.09 22.14
C LYS A 122 2.74 0.39 22.40
N MET A 123 3.36 1.25 21.61
CA MET A 123 3.05 2.68 21.66
C MET A 123 1.59 2.92 21.29
N ARG A 124 0.87 3.67 22.12
CA ARG A 124 -0.48 4.15 21.77
C ARG A 124 -0.37 5.10 20.59
N ALA A 125 -1.32 5.00 19.65
CA ALA A 125 -1.41 5.96 18.55
C ALA A 125 -1.60 7.38 19.10
N SER A 126 -0.97 8.37 18.45
CA SER A 126 -1.08 9.78 18.86
C SER A 126 -2.46 10.38 18.55
N GLY A 127 -3.34 9.64 17.88
CA GLY A 127 -4.66 10.13 17.45
C GLY A 127 -4.61 11.06 16.23
N THR A 128 -3.42 11.43 15.74
CA THR A 128 -3.22 12.36 14.62
C THR A 128 -3.17 11.66 13.26
N ALA A 129 -3.63 10.41 13.17
CA ALA A 129 -3.68 9.71 11.89
C ALA A 129 -4.49 10.54 10.89
N LYS A 130 -3.84 11.05 9.83
CA LYS A 130 -4.56 11.71 8.73
C LYS A 130 -5.53 10.69 8.15
N ARG A 131 -6.83 11.03 8.22
CA ARG A 131 -7.87 10.23 7.55
C ARG A 131 -7.53 10.17 6.06
N LYS A 132 -7.70 9.00 5.46
CA LYS A 132 -7.62 8.87 4.01
C LYS A 132 -8.74 9.73 3.42
N GLU A 133 -8.37 10.70 2.57
CA GLU A 133 -9.33 11.64 2.04
C GLU A 133 -10.03 11.05 0.81
N ALA A 134 -11.34 11.22 0.77
CA ALA A 134 -12.21 10.94 -0.38
C ALA A 134 -12.70 12.26 -0.96
N PHE A 135 -12.96 12.32 -2.25
CA PHE A 135 -13.65 13.43 -2.87
C PHE A 135 -15.08 13.54 -2.34
N THR A 136 -15.56 14.74 -2.12
CA THR A 136 -16.96 14.99 -1.79
C THR A 136 -17.85 14.70 -3.01
N THR A 137 -19.15 14.55 -2.78
CA THR A 137 -20.13 14.37 -3.89
C THR A 137 -20.11 15.56 -4.85
N ALA A 138 -19.93 16.78 -4.32
CA ALA A 138 -19.82 17.99 -5.13
C ALA A 138 -18.55 17.98 -6.02
N GLU A 139 -17.39 17.62 -5.46
CA GLU A 139 -16.15 17.48 -6.25
C GLU A 139 -16.27 16.40 -7.32
N VAL A 140 -16.90 15.26 -7.02
CA VAL A 140 -17.14 14.20 -8.02
C VAL A 140 -18.04 14.73 -9.14
N ALA A 141 -19.17 15.38 -8.82
CA ALA A 141 -20.08 15.95 -9.81
C ALA A 141 -19.38 17.01 -10.69
N HIS A 142 -18.53 17.84 -10.09
CA HIS A 142 -17.71 18.81 -10.80
C HIS A 142 -16.73 18.11 -11.76
N LEU A 143 -15.93 17.17 -11.29
CA LEU A 143 -14.98 16.41 -12.11
C LEU A 143 -15.67 15.68 -13.27
N MET A 144 -16.81 15.04 -13.00
CA MET A 144 -17.58 14.37 -14.07
C MET A 144 -18.01 15.33 -15.18
N LYS A 145 -18.22 16.61 -14.87
CA LYS A 145 -18.67 17.63 -15.81
C LYS A 145 -17.51 18.32 -16.54
N VAL A 146 -16.43 18.69 -15.84
CA VAL A 146 -15.41 19.60 -16.38
C VAL A 146 -14.22 18.88 -17.02
N LEU A 147 -13.92 17.63 -16.61
CA LEU A 147 -12.79 16.90 -17.18
C LEU A 147 -12.97 16.75 -18.69
N PRO A 148 -11.90 16.93 -19.49
CA PRO A 148 -11.97 16.71 -20.95
C PRO A 148 -12.18 15.22 -21.27
N ASP A 149 -12.59 14.96 -22.51
CA ASP A 149 -12.73 13.59 -23.05
C ASP A 149 -11.40 13.06 -23.59
N ASP A 150 -10.30 13.45 -22.98
CA ASP A 150 -8.98 12.90 -23.23
C ASP A 150 -8.73 11.63 -22.40
N ARG A 151 -7.59 10.97 -22.63
CA ARG A 151 -7.22 9.73 -21.94
C ARG A 151 -7.23 9.88 -20.42
N MET A 152 -6.77 11.02 -19.87
CA MET A 152 -6.72 11.22 -18.42
C MET A 152 -8.10 11.50 -17.84
N GLY A 153 -8.88 12.40 -18.44
CA GLY A 153 -10.23 12.72 -17.96
C GLY A 153 -11.15 11.49 -18.00
N LEU A 154 -11.09 10.70 -19.08
CA LEU A 154 -11.82 9.43 -19.17
C LEU A 154 -11.36 8.44 -18.06
N SER A 155 -10.05 8.37 -17.80
CA SER A 155 -9.48 7.50 -16.75
C SER A 155 -9.89 7.93 -15.35
N ILE A 156 -9.95 9.22 -15.07
CA ILE A 156 -10.40 9.73 -13.76
C ILE A 156 -11.87 9.37 -13.53
N ARG A 157 -12.74 9.59 -14.54
CA ARG A 157 -14.15 9.20 -14.44
C ARG A 157 -14.30 7.69 -14.23
N LEU A 158 -13.52 6.89 -14.94
CA LEU A 158 -13.54 5.43 -14.79
C LEU A 158 -13.08 5.01 -13.39
N LEU A 159 -12.00 5.59 -12.86
CA LEU A 159 -11.53 5.32 -11.49
C LEU A 159 -12.57 5.70 -10.42
N LEU A 160 -13.25 6.85 -10.58
CA LEU A 160 -14.30 7.30 -9.69
C LEU A 160 -15.55 6.40 -9.76
N GLY A 161 -15.91 5.93 -10.96
CA GLY A 161 -17.12 5.12 -11.17
C GLY A 161 -16.96 3.63 -10.90
N THR A 162 -15.72 3.11 -10.81
CA THR A 162 -15.46 1.67 -10.64
C THR A 162 -14.70 1.32 -9.36
N GLY A 163 -14.03 2.28 -8.77
CA GLY A 163 -13.18 2.03 -7.61
C GLY A 163 -11.98 1.12 -7.86
N MET A 164 -11.63 0.84 -9.12
CA MET A 164 -10.45 0.03 -9.45
C MET A 164 -9.15 0.69 -8.98
N ARG A 165 -8.10 -0.11 -8.80
CA ARG A 165 -6.79 0.43 -8.43
C ARG A 165 -6.11 1.06 -9.64
N MET A 166 -5.33 2.13 -9.42
CA MET A 166 -4.54 2.76 -10.48
C MET A 166 -3.64 1.74 -11.22
N GLN A 167 -3.02 0.80 -10.52
CA GLN A 167 -2.18 -0.22 -11.14
C GLN A 167 -2.96 -1.22 -12.00
N GLU A 168 -4.23 -1.43 -11.70
CA GLU A 168 -5.14 -2.26 -12.51
C GLU A 168 -5.52 -1.51 -13.79
N LEU A 169 -5.85 -0.20 -13.69
CA LEU A 169 -6.11 0.65 -14.84
C LEU A 169 -4.91 0.73 -15.79
N LEU A 170 -3.69 0.89 -15.24
CA LEU A 170 -2.48 0.99 -16.06
C LEU A 170 -2.14 -0.31 -16.80
N ALA A 171 -2.56 -1.44 -16.29
CA ALA A 171 -2.38 -2.74 -16.93
C ALA A 171 -3.61 -3.17 -17.75
N LEU A 172 -4.63 -2.32 -17.88
CA LEU A 172 -5.86 -2.67 -18.56
C LEU A 172 -5.64 -2.67 -20.09
N GLU A 173 -6.05 -3.77 -20.72
CA GLU A 173 -6.03 -3.96 -22.17
C GLU A 173 -7.46 -3.89 -22.72
N PRO A 174 -7.66 -3.50 -24.00
CA PRO A 174 -8.98 -3.41 -24.63
C PRO A 174 -9.83 -4.66 -24.49
N GLN A 175 -9.23 -5.83 -24.64
CA GLN A 175 -9.90 -7.14 -24.55
C GLN A 175 -10.51 -7.45 -23.17
N PHE A 176 -10.13 -6.69 -22.13
CA PHE A 176 -10.68 -6.83 -20.78
C PHE A 176 -11.85 -5.89 -20.52
N ILE A 177 -12.31 -5.16 -21.53
CA ILE A 177 -13.51 -4.30 -21.47
C ILE A 177 -14.54 -4.86 -22.44
N GLU A 178 -15.72 -5.21 -21.91
CA GLU A 178 -16.84 -5.67 -22.74
C GLU A 178 -17.20 -4.65 -23.82
N GLU A 179 -17.74 -5.11 -24.95
CA GLU A 179 -18.03 -4.25 -26.10
C GLU A 179 -18.98 -3.10 -25.77
N ASP A 180 -19.95 -3.33 -24.94
CA ASP A 180 -20.92 -2.33 -24.44
C ASP A 180 -20.41 -1.53 -23.23
N GLY A 181 -19.17 -1.77 -22.80
CA GLY A 181 -18.55 -1.14 -21.64
C GLY A 181 -19.16 -1.53 -20.29
N SER A 182 -20.00 -2.56 -20.24
CA SER A 182 -20.76 -2.92 -19.04
C SER A 182 -19.93 -3.57 -17.94
N VAL A 183 -18.84 -4.26 -18.32
CA VAL A 183 -17.96 -4.99 -17.38
C VAL A 183 -16.51 -4.76 -17.74
N ILE A 184 -15.68 -4.65 -16.72
CA ILE A 184 -14.22 -4.64 -16.82
C ILE A 184 -13.64 -5.83 -16.07
N HIS A 185 -12.87 -6.65 -16.76
CA HIS A 185 -12.22 -7.84 -16.24
C HIS A 185 -10.85 -7.52 -15.69
N ILE A 186 -10.69 -7.51 -14.37
CA ILE A 186 -9.38 -7.31 -13.73
C ILE A 186 -8.63 -8.64 -13.69
N ARG A 187 -7.59 -8.76 -14.51
CA ARG A 187 -6.76 -9.99 -14.64
C ARG A 187 -5.30 -9.73 -14.28
N GLN A 188 -4.86 -8.49 -14.32
CA GLN A 188 -3.47 -8.11 -14.14
C GLN A 188 -3.33 -6.72 -13.51
N ALA A 189 -2.12 -6.42 -13.03
CA ALA A 189 -1.78 -5.11 -12.48
C ALA A 189 -0.31 -4.77 -12.75
N VAL A 190 -0.03 -3.49 -12.87
CA VAL A 190 1.35 -2.98 -12.97
C VAL A 190 2.07 -3.17 -11.65
N LYS A 191 3.29 -3.69 -11.74
CA LYS A 191 4.27 -3.78 -10.65
C LYS A 191 5.51 -2.99 -11.05
N VAL A 192 6.13 -2.31 -10.08
CA VAL A 192 7.41 -1.64 -10.27
C VAL A 192 8.44 -2.32 -9.40
N VAL A 193 9.41 -2.97 -10.02
CA VAL A 193 10.50 -3.67 -9.35
C VAL A 193 11.82 -3.03 -9.77
N LYS A 194 12.58 -2.48 -8.82
CA LYS A 194 13.84 -1.77 -9.08
C LYS A 194 13.75 -0.69 -10.16
N GLY A 195 12.62 0.03 -10.21
CA GLY A 195 12.38 1.09 -11.20
C GLY A 195 11.86 0.60 -12.56
N THR A 196 11.83 -0.70 -12.80
CA THR A 196 11.30 -1.29 -14.03
C THR A 196 9.82 -1.61 -13.88
N VAL A 197 9.03 -1.18 -14.85
CA VAL A 197 7.60 -1.52 -14.96
C VAL A 197 7.47 -2.94 -15.49
N SER A 198 6.64 -3.73 -14.85
CA SER A 198 6.28 -5.08 -15.29
C SER A 198 4.81 -5.36 -15.02
N ILE A 199 4.24 -6.27 -15.77
CA ILE A 199 2.89 -6.78 -15.54
C ILE A 199 2.99 -8.03 -14.68
N GLY A 200 2.05 -8.19 -13.79
CA GLY A 200 1.99 -9.39 -13.00
C GLY A 200 0.58 -9.68 -12.50
N SER A 201 0.35 -10.92 -12.11
CA SER A 201 -0.88 -11.28 -11.42
C SER A 201 -1.13 -10.34 -10.25
N PRO A 202 -2.37 -9.93 -9.99
CA PRO A 202 -2.73 -9.16 -8.82
C PRO A 202 -2.23 -9.84 -7.53
N LYS A 203 -2.10 -9.07 -6.43
CA LYS A 203 -1.45 -9.52 -5.17
C LYS A 203 -2.08 -10.76 -4.53
N SER A 204 -3.36 -11.03 -4.78
CA SER A 204 -4.11 -12.17 -4.24
C SER A 204 -5.04 -12.74 -5.31
N LYS A 205 -5.48 -13.99 -5.15
CA LYS A 205 -6.50 -14.61 -6.03
C LYS A 205 -7.78 -13.80 -6.06
N ASP A 206 -8.18 -13.22 -4.93
CA ASP A 206 -9.39 -12.39 -4.80
C ASP A 206 -9.29 -11.02 -5.50
N SER A 207 -8.12 -10.68 -6.03
CA SER A 207 -7.94 -9.46 -6.83
C SER A 207 -8.29 -9.68 -8.31
N ILE A 208 -8.43 -10.94 -8.76
CA ILE A 208 -8.98 -11.30 -10.07
C ILE A 208 -10.49 -11.24 -9.93
N ARG A 209 -11.13 -10.32 -10.62
CA ARG A 209 -12.55 -10.06 -10.49
C ARG A 209 -13.10 -9.35 -11.71
N ASP A 210 -14.40 -9.29 -11.80
CA ASP A 210 -15.15 -8.53 -12.80
C ASP A 210 -15.80 -7.32 -12.11
N ILE A 211 -15.63 -6.14 -12.70
CA ILE A 211 -16.18 -4.90 -12.16
C ILE A 211 -17.33 -4.46 -13.05
N PRO A 212 -18.58 -4.43 -12.56
CA PRO A 212 -19.68 -3.83 -13.27
C PRO A 212 -19.50 -2.31 -13.37
N VAL A 213 -19.64 -1.78 -14.59
CA VAL A 213 -19.46 -0.35 -14.89
C VAL A 213 -20.80 0.36 -14.86
N PRO A 214 -20.97 1.43 -14.08
CA PRO A 214 -22.19 2.23 -14.05
C PRO A 214 -22.52 2.82 -15.43
N LEU A 215 -23.80 2.90 -15.79
CA LEU A 215 -24.28 3.34 -17.10
C LEU A 215 -23.67 4.68 -17.55
N ASN A 216 -23.57 5.64 -16.66
CA ASN A 216 -23.01 6.98 -16.94
C ASN A 216 -21.49 6.99 -17.17
N VAL A 217 -20.78 5.89 -16.87
CA VAL A 217 -19.33 5.76 -17.02
C VAL A 217 -18.95 4.80 -18.15
N ARG A 218 -19.88 3.97 -18.65
CA ARG A 218 -19.66 3.06 -19.80
C ARG A 218 -19.08 3.75 -21.03
N PRO A 219 -19.56 4.95 -21.43
CA PRO A 219 -18.96 5.67 -22.58
C PRO A 219 -17.47 5.96 -22.39
N CYS A 220 -17.01 6.17 -21.14
CA CYS A 220 -15.59 6.36 -20.86
C CYS A 220 -14.80 5.05 -21.06
N ALA A 221 -15.34 3.93 -20.61
CA ALA A 221 -14.72 2.62 -20.82
C ALA A 221 -14.60 2.27 -22.31
N ILE A 222 -15.67 2.48 -23.10
CA ILE A 222 -15.69 2.24 -24.54
C ILE A 222 -14.67 3.13 -25.26
N LYS A 223 -14.68 4.45 -24.98
CA LYS A 223 -13.72 5.38 -25.60
C LYS A 223 -12.28 5.00 -25.27
N LEU A 224 -11.98 4.62 -24.04
CA LEU A 224 -10.63 4.16 -23.64
C LEU A 224 -10.24 2.87 -24.35
N ARG A 225 -11.15 1.90 -24.47
CA ARG A 225 -10.92 0.65 -25.22
C ARG A 225 -10.55 0.93 -26.68
N ASP A 226 -11.29 1.81 -27.32
CA ASP A 226 -11.19 2.07 -28.77
C ASP A 226 -9.97 2.95 -29.12
N THR A 227 -9.22 3.46 -28.15
CA THR A 227 -8.04 4.33 -28.37
C THR A 227 -6.72 3.59 -28.48
N THR A 228 -6.65 2.29 -28.23
CA THR A 228 -5.40 1.53 -28.20
C THR A 228 -5.63 0.06 -28.51
N ASP A 229 -4.59 -0.59 -29.03
CA ASP A 229 -4.58 -2.02 -29.32
C ASP A 229 -3.93 -2.86 -28.20
N GLN A 230 -3.20 -2.22 -27.29
CA GLN A 230 -2.48 -2.90 -26.21
C GLN A 230 -2.92 -2.43 -24.82
N PHE A 231 -2.25 -1.42 -24.26
CA PHE A 231 -2.58 -0.91 -22.92
C PHE A 231 -3.26 0.44 -23.01
N ILE A 232 -4.32 0.65 -22.26
CA ILE A 232 -4.98 1.95 -22.16
C ILE A 232 -3.99 3.05 -21.78
N TRP A 233 -2.99 2.72 -20.97
CA TRP A 233 -1.89 3.59 -20.57
C TRP A 233 -0.55 3.01 -21.01
N GLU A 234 -0.32 2.96 -22.30
CA GLU A 234 0.94 2.53 -22.89
C GLU A 234 1.99 3.63 -22.88
N SER A 235 3.24 3.25 -22.63
CA SER A 235 4.41 4.09 -22.81
C SER A 235 4.89 4.02 -24.27
N PRO A 236 4.85 5.13 -25.04
CA PRO A 236 5.27 5.11 -26.45
C PRO A 236 6.73 4.67 -26.66
N LYS A 237 7.55 4.74 -25.60
CA LYS A 237 8.98 4.38 -25.68
C LYS A 237 9.22 2.88 -25.55
N THR A 238 8.35 2.16 -24.86
CA THR A 238 8.62 0.76 -24.45
C THR A 238 7.53 -0.22 -24.86
N GLY A 239 6.37 0.23 -25.30
CA GLY A 239 5.20 -0.63 -25.53
C GLY A 239 4.64 -1.27 -24.24
N LEU A 240 5.20 -0.95 -23.07
CA LEU A 240 4.75 -1.44 -21.77
C LEU A 240 3.80 -0.42 -21.12
N PRO A 241 3.05 -0.80 -20.08
CA PRO A 241 2.25 0.15 -19.32
C PRO A 241 3.09 1.33 -18.82
N CYS A 242 2.50 2.51 -18.75
CA CYS A 242 3.21 3.70 -18.30
C CYS A 242 3.63 3.58 -16.83
N ASN A 243 4.68 4.30 -16.46
CA ASN A 243 5.16 4.33 -15.09
C ASN A 243 4.09 4.95 -14.15
N PRO A 244 3.74 4.30 -13.03
CA PRO A 244 2.79 4.84 -12.06
C PRO A 244 3.12 6.24 -11.53
N THR A 245 4.40 6.64 -11.51
CA THR A 245 4.80 8.00 -11.13
C THR A 245 4.33 9.01 -12.17
N HIS A 246 4.60 8.74 -13.46
CA HIS A 246 4.13 9.60 -14.54
C HIS A 246 2.60 9.75 -14.55
N PHE A 247 1.86 8.65 -14.36
CA PHE A 247 0.41 8.73 -14.25
C PHE A 247 -0.05 9.65 -13.11
N ARG A 248 0.59 9.57 -11.93
CA ARG A 248 0.23 10.44 -10.80
C ARG A 248 0.51 11.91 -11.10
N ASP A 249 1.59 12.21 -11.81
CA ASP A 249 1.95 13.58 -12.17
C ASP A 249 0.92 14.17 -13.14
N VAL A 250 0.51 13.40 -14.17
CA VAL A 250 -0.54 13.83 -15.12
C VAL A 250 -1.91 13.91 -14.43
N PHE A 251 -2.24 12.95 -13.57
CA PHE A 251 -3.47 12.97 -12.77
C PHE A 251 -3.57 14.24 -11.92
N ARG A 252 -2.50 14.58 -11.21
CA ARG A 252 -2.43 15.80 -10.39
C ARG A 252 -2.62 17.05 -11.24
N LYS A 253 -1.95 17.14 -12.39
CA LYS A 253 -2.09 18.25 -13.32
C LYS A 253 -3.54 18.40 -13.80
N SER A 254 -4.22 17.32 -14.15
CA SER A 254 -5.63 17.36 -14.57
C SER A 254 -6.57 17.82 -13.44
N LEU A 255 -6.28 17.53 -12.19
CA LEU A 255 -7.04 18.09 -11.06
C LEU A 255 -6.77 19.58 -10.86
N GLU A 256 -5.53 20.04 -11.05
CA GLU A 256 -5.15 21.45 -11.01
C GLU A 256 -5.87 22.25 -12.11
N GLU A 257 -5.96 21.69 -13.31
CA GLU A 257 -6.67 22.28 -14.46
C GLU A 257 -8.20 22.26 -14.28
N ALA A 258 -8.75 21.23 -13.64
CA ALA A 258 -10.19 21.15 -13.36
C ALA A 258 -10.66 22.24 -12.38
N GLY A 259 -9.79 22.71 -11.48
CA GLY A 259 -10.13 23.70 -10.44
C GLY A 259 -11.17 23.20 -9.43
N ASP A 260 -11.41 23.96 -8.41
CA ASP A 260 -12.47 23.73 -7.40
C ASP A 260 -12.53 22.32 -6.78
N VAL A 261 -11.41 21.58 -6.83
CA VAL A 261 -11.26 20.25 -6.23
C VAL A 261 -9.96 20.14 -5.44
N ARG A 262 -9.95 19.30 -4.43
CA ARG A 262 -8.73 19.00 -3.68
C ARG A 262 -7.77 18.16 -4.51
N LEU A 263 -6.47 18.44 -4.36
CA LEU A 263 -5.40 17.69 -5.05
C LEU A 263 -5.15 16.36 -4.34
N LEU A 264 -6.06 15.43 -4.50
CA LEU A 264 -5.96 14.10 -3.93
C LEU A 264 -5.20 13.16 -4.86
N THR A 265 -5.02 11.91 -4.45
CA THR A 265 -4.29 10.89 -5.21
C THR A 265 -5.26 10.00 -6.02
N PRO A 266 -4.79 9.27 -7.05
CA PRO A 266 -5.65 8.29 -7.75
C PRO A 266 -6.28 7.25 -6.82
N HIS A 267 -5.63 6.92 -5.70
CA HIS A 267 -6.20 5.99 -4.71
C HIS A 267 -7.42 6.59 -3.98
N SER A 268 -7.50 7.92 -3.90
CA SER A 268 -8.65 8.61 -3.34
C SER A 268 -9.92 8.42 -4.17
N CYS A 269 -9.82 8.19 -5.50
CA CYS A 269 -10.97 7.81 -6.32
C CYS A 269 -11.62 6.52 -5.81
N ARG A 270 -10.81 5.52 -5.46
CA ARG A 270 -11.31 4.28 -4.87
C ARG A 270 -11.92 4.49 -3.48
N HIS A 271 -11.31 5.31 -2.64
CA HIS A 271 -11.90 5.68 -1.35
C HIS A 271 -13.25 6.38 -1.53
N THR A 272 -13.35 7.27 -2.51
CA THR A 272 -14.59 7.95 -2.89
C THR A 272 -15.66 6.97 -3.31
N TYR A 273 -15.35 6.05 -4.24
CA TYR A 273 -16.29 5.02 -4.69
C TYR A 273 -16.83 4.20 -3.52
N VAL A 274 -15.95 3.71 -2.68
CA VAL A 274 -16.32 2.89 -1.52
C VAL A 274 -17.19 3.69 -0.53
N SER A 275 -16.81 4.93 -0.20
CA SER A 275 -17.58 5.79 0.71
C SER A 275 -18.95 6.13 0.16
N GLN A 276 -19.07 6.38 -1.15
CA GLN A 276 -20.36 6.66 -1.79
C GLN A 276 -21.27 5.43 -1.81
N MET A 277 -20.74 4.24 -2.16
CA MET A 277 -21.50 2.99 -2.12
C MET A 277 -22.06 2.70 -0.73
N GLN A 278 -21.27 2.98 0.30
CA GLN A 278 -21.73 2.82 1.68
C GLN A 278 -22.79 3.85 2.07
N ALA A 279 -22.62 5.11 1.66
CA ALA A 279 -23.63 6.14 1.90
C ALA A 279 -24.97 5.79 1.23
N LEU A 280 -24.93 5.02 0.15
CA LEU A 280 -26.11 4.45 -0.52
C LEU A 280 -26.66 3.18 0.16
N GLY A 281 -26.05 2.72 1.25
CA GLY A 281 -26.51 1.56 2.02
C GLY A 281 -26.06 0.20 1.46
N VAL A 282 -25.15 0.17 0.49
CA VAL A 282 -24.60 -1.09 -0.03
C VAL A 282 -23.77 -1.77 1.06
N ASP A 283 -23.99 -3.04 1.27
CA ASP A 283 -23.28 -3.81 2.29
C ASP A 283 -21.77 -3.93 1.98
N ILE A 284 -20.99 -4.07 3.03
CA ILE A 284 -19.53 -4.07 2.91
C ILE A 284 -18.99 -5.26 2.14
N GLN A 285 -19.64 -6.41 2.19
CA GLN A 285 -19.17 -7.61 1.50
C GLN A 285 -19.37 -7.47 0.01
N THR A 286 -20.51 -6.91 -0.42
CA THR A 286 -20.78 -6.55 -1.82
C THR A 286 -19.74 -5.53 -2.32
N ILE A 287 -19.48 -4.47 -1.56
CA ILE A 287 -18.45 -3.49 -1.94
C ILE A 287 -17.08 -4.16 -2.06
N GLN A 288 -16.69 -5.01 -1.11
CA GLN A 288 -15.42 -5.74 -1.14
C GLN A 288 -15.31 -6.68 -2.34
N SER A 289 -16.37 -7.33 -2.74
CA SER A 289 -16.36 -8.21 -3.92
C SER A 289 -16.10 -7.42 -5.21
N ILE A 290 -16.68 -6.23 -5.34
CA ILE A 290 -16.50 -5.35 -6.51
C ILE A 290 -15.10 -4.76 -6.55
N VAL A 291 -14.65 -4.17 -5.43
CA VAL A 291 -13.37 -3.46 -5.41
C VAL A 291 -12.16 -4.37 -5.17
N GLY A 292 -12.38 -5.64 -4.79
CA GLY A 292 -11.35 -6.58 -4.34
C GLY A 292 -10.87 -6.27 -2.93
N HIS A 293 -10.41 -7.28 -2.17
CA HIS A 293 -10.08 -7.17 -0.75
C HIS A 293 -9.45 -5.83 -0.42
N ALA A 294 -10.20 -5.05 0.33
CA ALA A 294 -9.72 -3.81 0.90
C ALA A 294 -8.83 -4.15 2.10
N ASP A 295 -7.73 -3.44 2.24
CA ASP A 295 -6.92 -3.46 3.45
C ASP A 295 -7.82 -3.32 4.68
N THR A 296 -7.54 -4.10 5.72
CA THR A 296 -8.19 -4.07 7.05
C THR A 296 -8.27 -2.65 7.66
N GLU A 297 -7.41 -1.73 7.24
CA GLU A 297 -7.48 -0.30 7.60
C GLU A 297 -8.75 0.43 7.10
N MET A 298 -9.44 -0.10 6.09
CA MET A 298 -10.73 0.45 5.66
C MET A 298 -11.86 0.15 6.68
N THR A 299 -11.74 -0.90 7.46
CA THR A 299 -12.78 -1.36 8.38
C THR A 299 -13.13 -0.34 9.48
N GLU A 300 -12.14 0.38 10.02
CA GLU A 300 -12.37 1.38 11.09
C GLU A 300 -13.12 2.62 10.58
N HIS A 301 -12.87 3.06 9.35
CA HIS A 301 -13.61 4.19 8.76
C HIS A 301 -15.07 3.84 8.50
N TYR A 302 -15.36 2.57 8.28
CA TYR A 302 -16.67 2.03 7.95
C TYR A 302 -17.61 1.90 9.17
N LEU A 303 -17.09 1.77 10.37
CA LEU A 303 -17.89 1.66 11.59
C LEU A 303 -18.78 2.90 11.80
N HIS A 304 -18.29 4.11 11.51
CA HIS A 304 -19.07 5.34 11.67
C HIS A 304 -20.18 5.50 10.63
N VAL A 305 -19.95 5.07 9.39
CA VAL A 305 -20.99 5.12 8.33
C VAL A 305 -22.06 4.06 8.61
N GLN A 306 -21.68 2.88 9.09
CA GLN A 306 -22.63 1.84 9.48
C GLN A 306 -23.52 2.26 10.64
N GLU A 307 -23.04 3.08 11.57
CA GLU A 307 -23.87 3.55 12.67
C GLU A 307 -25.01 4.45 12.19
N SER A 308 -24.74 5.38 11.28
CA SER A 308 -25.78 6.23 10.68
C SER A 308 -26.79 5.43 9.86
N ILE A 309 -26.33 4.40 9.13
CA ILE A 309 -27.19 3.50 8.36
C ILE A 309 -28.04 2.63 9.30
N ARG A 310 -27.46 2.13 10.40
CA ARG A 310 -28.20 1.38 11.43
C ARG A 310 -29.30 2.24 12.06
N GLN A 311 -29.02 3.46 12.43
CA GLN A 311 -30.00 4.38 13.00
C GLN A 311 -31.12 4.68 12.01
N SER A 312 -30.79 4.89 10.73
CA SER A 312 -31.78 5.08 9.66
C SER A 312 -32.62 3.82 9.44
N ALA A 313 -32.02 2.65 9.44
CA ALA A 313 -32.70 1.37 9.29
C ALA A 313 -33.65 1.09 10.48
N ILE A 314 -33.22 1.37 11.72
CA ILE A 314 -34.06 1.23 12.91
C ILE A 314 -35.25 2.20 12.85
N ARG A 315 -35.03 3.43 12.36
CA ARG A 315 -36.12 4.41 12.20
C ARG A 315 -37.13 3.92 11.16
N LEU A 316 -36.69 3.49 9.97
CA LEU A 316 -37.56 2.96 8.92
C LEU A 316 -38.31 1.72 9.39
N PHE A 317 -37.65 0.83 10.14
CA PHE A 317 -38.28 -0.33 10.74
C PHE A 317 -39.39 0.08 11.75
N SER A 318 -39.09 1.05 12.62
CA SER A 318 -40.05 1.55 13.59
C SER A 318 -41.25 2.24 12.92
N GLU A 319 -41.03 3.01 11.85
CA GLU A 319 -42.09 3.64 11.06
C GLU A 319 -42.99 2.57 10.39
N ALA A 320 -42.40 1.48 9.84
CA ALA A 320 -43.13 0.40 9.20
C ALA A 320 -43.99 -0.43 10.18
N PHE A 321 -43.63 -0.47 11.47
CA PHE A 321 -44.37 -1.20 12.50
C PHE A 321 -45.24 -0.30 13.40
N SER A 322 -45.28 1.00 13.14
CA SER A 322 -46.15 1.94 13.85
C SER A 322 -47.44 2.26 13.12
N ALA A 323 -47.68 1.63 11.97
CA ALA A 323 -48.91 1.65 11.16
C ALA A 323 -49.73 0.41 11.39
#